data_c35f17aba04b8fa07fd2dcbca17e0d5d
#
_entry.id   c35f17aba04b8fa07fd2dcbca17e0d5d
#
_cell.length_a   1.000
_cell.length_b   1.000
_cell.length_c   1.000
_cell.angle_alpha   90.00
_cell.angle_beta   90.00
_cell.angle_gamma   90.00
#
_symmetry.space_group_name_H-M   'P 1'
#
loop_
_entity.id
_entity.type
_entity.pdbx_description
1 polymer ?
#
loop_
_entity_poly.entity_id
_entity_poly.type
_entity_poly.pdbx_seq_one_letter_code
_entity_poly.pdbx_strand_id
1 'polypeptide(L)'
;RAMQDVVTSGTGGKVNFGGMAIAGKTGTTTGPTDAWFAGYTPYYTAATWTGYDNNVDLNSAEDGVSKTLWRKVMKRVHEDLPNTQFPVPSGIIQVQVCSQSGKLPIPGLCDGCVYTEYFAEGTEPTESCDVHYQGEICAYDGLPASPDCPFKYTGVATMPLVEDPALQQGSTVIINNPDGTQTVSTPNTRSQCQHDATFFANPDCESVINQQHAEI
;
A
#
# COMPACT_ATOMS: atom_id res chain seq x y z
N ARG A 1 6.80 -6.70 12.48
CA ARG A 1 7.12 -6.56 11.07
C ARG A 1 7.05 -5.10 10.61
N ALA A 2 5.93 -4.40 10.75
CA ALA A 2 5.78 -3.03 10.26
C ALA A 2 6.92 -2.07 10.66
N MET A 3 7.45 -2.18 11.89
CA MET A 3 8.60 -1.38 12.33
C MET A 3 9.95 -1.81 11.71
N GLN A 4 10.07 -3.05 11.24
CA GLN A 4 11.21 -3.48 10.43
C GLN A 4 11.11 -2.90 9.01
N ASP A 5 9.90 -2.86 8.44
CA ASP A 5 9.66 -2.30 7.11
C ASP A 5 9.98 -0.80 7.06
N VAL A 6 9.82 -0.05 8.16
CA VAL A 6 10.30 1.34 8.27
C VAL A 6 11.81 1.44 7.99
N VAL A 7 12.58 0.43 8.40
CA VAL A 7 14.05 0.40 8.23
C VAL A 7 14.46 -0.16 6.88
N THR A 8 13.73 -1.14 6.34
CA THR A 8 14.10 -1.82 5.09
C THR A 8 13.64 -1.05 3.84
N SER A 9 12.49 -0.43 3.89
CA SER A 9 11.85 0.24 2.73
C SER A 9 11.20 1.59 3.03
N GLY A 10 11.22 2.03 4.31
CA GLY A 10 10.57 3.25 4.76
C GLY A 10 11.54 4.38 5.14
N THR A 11 11.04 5.29 5.99
CA THR A 11 11.73 6.52 6.42
C THR A 11 12.96 6.28 7.30
N GLY A 12 13.14 5.06 7.80
CA GLY A 12 14.26 4.64 8.66
C GLY A 12 15.47 4.07 7.92
N GLY A 13 15.48 4.03 6.58
CA GLY A 13 16.55 3.34 5.83
C GLY A 13 17.99 3.74 6.20
N LYS A 14 18.21 4.98 6.66
CA LYS A 14 19.52 5.49 7.10
C LYS A 14 20.09 4.78 8.34
N VAL A 15 19.26 4.13 9.17
CA VAL A 15 19.73 3.44 10.38
C VAL A 15 20.24 2.04 10.11
N ASN A 16 19.99 1.47 8.95
CA ASN A 16 20.43 0.12 8.59
C ASN A 16 21.97 0.05 8.53
N PHE A 17 22.56 -0.87 9.28
CA PHE A 17 24.00 -1.14 9.27
C PHE A 17 24.36 -2.56 8.81
N GLY A 18 23.37 -3.29 8.27
CA GLY A 18 23.55 -4.61 7.63
C GLY A 18 23.61 -5.78 8.61
N GLY A 19 23.03 -6.92 8.20
CA GLY A 19 23.08 -8.21 8.91
C GLY A 19 22.21 -8.33 10.16
N MET A 20 22.12 -7.30 10.98
CA MET A 20 21.31 -7.27 12.20
C MET A 20 19.87 -6.90 11.89
N ALA A 21 18.91 -7.60 12.50
CA ALA A 21 17.52 -7.17 12.43
C ALA A 21 17.31 -5.87 13.23
N ILE A 22 16.75 -4.89 12.57
CA ILE A 22 16.48 -3.57 13.15
C ILE A 22 15.00 -3.23 12.94
N ALA A 23 14.36 -2.76 13.99
CA ALA A 23 13.01 -2.22 13.95
C ALA A 23 13.00 -0.83 14.59
N GLY A 24 12.17 0.08 14.07
CA GLY A 24 12.12 1.43 14.64
C GLY A 24 11.14 2.33 13.94
N LYS A 25 11.04 3.56 14.47
CA LYS A 25 10.14 4.59 13.93
C LYS A 25 10.78 5.97 14.07
N THR A 26 10.61 6.77 13.03
CA THR A 26 10.91 8.19 13.04
C THR A 26 9.82 8.97 13.74
N GLY A 27 10.18 10.06 14.39
CA GLY A 27 9.25 11.07 14.92
C GLY A 27 9.69 12.45 14.47
N THR A 28 8.76 13.26 14.00
CA THR A 28 8.99 14.66 13.61
C THR A 28 7.81 15.49 14.09
N THR A 29 8.07 16.62 14.72
CA THR A 29 7.02 17.55 15.17
C THR A 29 6.38 18.28 13.99
N THR A 30 5.15 18.75 14.18
CA THR A 30 4.47 19.65 13.25
C THR A 30 5.17 21.01 13.29
N GLY A 31 5.82 21.40 12.18
CA GLY A 31 6.93 22.34 12.18
C GLY A 31 8.20 21.57 12.57
N PRO A 32 9.16 21.36 11.68
CA PRO A 32 10.24 20.38 11.86
C PRO A 32 11.30 20.85 12.86
N THR A 33 10.87 21.15 14.09
CA THR A 33 11.76 21.62 15.17
C THR A 33 12.47 20.48 15.89
N ASP A 34 11.89 19.25 15.81
CA ASP A 34 12.42 18.07 16.48
C ASP A 34 12.42 16.88 15.55
N ALA A 35 13.54 16.18 15.49
CA ALA A 35 13.67 14.92 14.77
C ALA A 35 14.11 13.80 15.71
N TRP A 36 13.29 12.76 15.80
CA TRP A 36 13.51 11.59 16.63
C TRP A 36 13.72 10.33 15.79
N PHE A 37 14.53 9.45 16.30
CA PHE A 37 14.49 8.04 15.91
C PHE A 37 14.54 7.17 17.16
N ALA A 38 13.51 6.34 17.35
CA ALA A 38 13.47 5.30 18.36
C ALA A 38 13.50 3.94 17.67
N GLY A 39 14.44 3.07 18.04
CA GLY A 39 14.63 1.79 17.39
C GLY A 39 15.31 0.78 18.30
N TYR A 40 15.21 -0.46 17.90
CA TYR A 40 15.77 -1.60 18.66
C TYR A 40 16.25 -2.70 17.72
N THR A 41 17.12 -3.50 18.28
CA THR A 41 17.58 -4.78 17.73
C THR A 41 17.15 -5.88 18.69
N PRO A 42 17.41 -7.16 18.40
CA PRO A 42 17.21 -8.23 19.40
C PRO A 42 18.03 -8.05 20.70
N TYR A 43 19.04 -7.18 20.72
CA TYR A 43 19.92 -6.97 21.87
C TYR A 43 19.63 -5.68 22.62
N TYR A 44 19.47 -4.57 21.93
CA TYR A 44 19.44 -3.23 22.53
C TYR A 44 18.32 -2.36 21.94
N THR A 45 17.84 -1.46 22.78
CA THR A 45 16.92 -0.38 22.42
C THR A 45 17.60 0.96 22.64
N ALA A 46 17.43 1.89 21.69
CA ALA A 46 17.93 3.25 21.82
C ALA A 46 16.97 4.25 21.16
N ALA A 47 16.95 5.46 21.70
CA ALA A 47 16.30 6.60 21.07
C ALA A 47 17.31 7.75 20.94
N THR A 48 17.22 8.48 19.84
CA THR A 48 18.04 9.67 19.58
C THR A 48 17.17 10.82 19.15
N TRP A 49 17.57 12.00 19.57
CA TRP A 49 16.91 13.26 19.29
C TRP A 49 17.86 14.27 18.67
N THR A 50 17.31 15.10 17.81
CA THR A 50 17.97 16.30 17.25
C THR A 50 16.97 17.44 17.30
N GLY A 51 17.40 18.57 17.83
CA GLY A 51 16.59 19.78 17.94
C GLY A 51 17.40 20.91 18.55
N TYR A 52 16.78 22.08 18.64
CA TYR A 52 17.32 23.26 19.28
C TYR A 52 16.48 23.64 20.52
N ASP A 53 17.13 24.14 21.56
CA ASP A 53 16.46 24.52 22.80
C ASP A 53 15.43 25.65 22.62
N ASN A 54 15.53 26.42 21.54
CA ASN A 54 14.69 27.57 21.22
C ASN A 54 13.70 27.33 20.08
N ASN A 55 13.32 26.08 19.81
CA ASN A 55 12.34 25.69 18.79
C ASN A 55 12.60 26.29 17.40
N VAL A 56 13.83 26.21 16.93
CA VAL A 56 14.19 26.58 15.55
C VAL A 56 13.94 25.40 14.63
N ASP A 57 13.42 25.68 13.45
CA ASP A 57 13.19 24.65 12.43
C ASP A 57 14.51 24.00 12.00
N LEU A 58 14.50 22.67 11.95
CA LEU A 58 15.60 21.88 11.42
C LEU A 58 15.64 21.96 9.89
N ASN A 59 16.81 22.15 9.34
CA ASN A 59 16.98 21.99 7.90
C ASN A 59 17.07 20.50 7.51
N SER A 60 17.04 20.20 6.20
CA SER A 60 17.01 18.83 5.68
C SER A 60 18.26 17.99 6.05
N ALA A 61 19.39 18.60 6.35
CA ALA A 61 20.58 17.88 6.82
C ALA A 61 20.44 17.51 8.29
N GLU A 62 19.91 18.42 9.10
CA GLU A 62 19.72 18.26 10.53
C GLU A 62 18.63 17.23 10.88
N ASP A 63 17.56 17.16 10.09
CA ASP A 63 16.52 16.09 10.20
C ASP A 63 17.11 14.68 10.17
N GLY A 64 18.20 14.50 9.43
CA GLY A 64 18.89 13.20 9.31
C GLY A 64 19.84 12.85 10.45
N VAL A 65 20.17 13.80 11.34
CA VAL A 65 21.22 13.61 12.37
C VAL A 65 20.81 12.57 13.41
N SER A 66 19.58 12.56 13.89
CA SER A 66 19.08 11.56 14.84
C SER A 66 19.26 10.14 14.32
N LYS A 67 18.89 9.88 13.07
CA LYS A 67 19.06 8.57 12.40
C LYS A 67 20.54 8.18 12.26
N THR A 68 21.37 9.15 11.87
CA THR A 68 22.82 8.95 11.70
C THR A 68 23.50 8.66 13.03
N LEU A 69 23.15 9.39 14.10
CA LEU A 69 23.67 9.18 15.44
C LEU A 69 23.29 7.80 15.97
N TRP A 70 21.99 7.45 15.89
CA TRP A 70 21.49 6.14 16.28
C TRP A 70 22.27 5.02 15.59
N ARG A 71 22.41 5.11 14.26
CA ARG A 71 23.16 4.12 13.48
C ARG A 71 24.61 3.98 13.93
N LYS A 72 25.31 5.10 14.16
CA LYS A 72 26.72 5.07 14.58
C LYS A 72 26.90 4.42 15.96
N VAL A 73 26.05 4.79 16.92
CA VAL A 73 26.09 4.21 18.27
C VAL A 73 25.76 2.73 18.23
N MET A 74 24.62 2.40 17.61
CA MET A 74 24.16 1.00 17.58
C MET A 74 25.12 0.09 16.80
N LYS A 75 25.65 0.56 15.68
CA LYS A 75 26.67 -0.20 14.95
C LYS A 75 27.86 -0.53 15.84
N ARG A 76 28.37 0.43 16.61
CA ARG A 76 29.52 0.24 17.46
C ARG A 76 29.25 -0.72 18.62
N VAL A 77 28.11 -0.62 19.29
CA VAL A 77 27.78 -1.53 20.41
C VAL A 77 27.44 -2.95 19.95
N HIS A 78 27.31 -3.18 18.64
CA HIS A 78 27.07 -4.49 18.04
C HIS A 78 28.28 -5.10 17.34
N GLU A 79 29.46 -4.44 17.37
CA GLU A 79 30.63 -4.91 16.64
C GLU A 79 31.02 -6.36 16.95
N ASP A 80 30.88 -6.77 18.21
CA ASP A 80 31.25 -8.11 18.70
C ASP A 80 30.03 -9.05 18.89
N LEU A 81 28.83 -8.62 18.45
CA LEU A 81 27.60 -9.40 18.58
C LEU A 81 27.26 -10.12 17.29
N PRO A 82 26.85 -11.39 17.34
CA PRO A 82 26.40 -12.10 16.16
C PRO A 82 25.13 -11.48 15.57
N ASN A 83 25.08 -11.42 14.25
CA ASN A 83 23.86 -11.00 13.57
C ASN A 83 22.73 -11.97 13.90
N THR A 84 21.59 -11.41 14.32
CA THR A 84 20.42 -12.21 14.66
C THR A 84 19.13 -11.57 14.21
N GLN A 85 18.08 -12.36 14.10
CA GLN A 85 16.74 -11.94 13.73
C GLN A 85 15.86 -11.85 14.97
N PHE A 86 14.77 -11.08 14.87
CA PHE A 86 13.77 -11.09 15.94
C PHE A 86 13.11 -12.48 16.00
N PRO A 87 12.96 -13.05 17.20
CA PRO A 87 12.25 -14.31 17.35
C PRO A 87 10.79 -14.15 16.95
N VAL A 88 10.25 -15.13 16.25
CA VAL A 88 8.81 -15.21 15.97
C VAL A 88 8.16 -15.94 17.16
N PRO A 89 7.22 -15.31 17.88
CA PRO A 89 6.52 -15.96 19.00
C PRO A 89 5.72 -17.19 18.54
N SER A 90 5.49 -18.13 19.46
CA SER A 90 4.54 -19.22 19.24
C SER A 90 3.13 -18.68 19.01
N GLY A 91 2.35 -19.34 18.13
CA GLY A 91 1.00 -18.87 17.75
C GLY A 91 1.00 -17.76 16.72
N ILE A 92 2.16 -17.45 16.11
CA ILE A 92 2.26 -16.60 14.93
C ILE A 92 2.56 -17.51 13.72
N ILE A 93 1.73 -17.40 12.69
CA ILE A 93 1.88 -18.10 11.44
C ILE A 93 2.20 -17.14 10.29
N GLN A 94 2.78 -17.69 9.23
CA GLN A 94 3.08 -16.96 8.02
C GLN A 94 2.15 -17.41 6.91
N VAL A 95 1.45 -16.47 6.29
CA VAL A 95 0.50 -16.73 5.20
C VAL A 95 0.85 -15.83 4.01
N GLN A 96 0.79 -16.39 2.80
CA GLN A 96 0.88 -15.60 1.59
C GLN A 96 -0.43 -14.86 1.36
N VAL A 97 -0.36 -13.55 1.12
CA VAL A 97 -1.51 -12.70 0.85
C VAL A 97 -1.26 -11.82 -0.36
N CYS A 98 -2.33 -11.41 -1.00
CA CYS A 98 -2.29 -10.40 -2.04
C CYS A 98 -2.06 -9.02 -1.43
N SER A 99 -1.09 -8.26 -1.92
CA SER A 99 -0.73 -6.93 -1.41
C SER A 99 -1.81 -5.87 -1.64
N GLN A 100 -2.75 -6.12 -2.56
CA GLN A 100 -3.82 -5.21 -2.90
C GLN A 100 -5.07 -5.42 -2.02
N SER A 101 -5.42 -6.68 -1.76
CA SER A 101 -6.62 -7.01 -0.99
C SER A 101 -6.35 -7.43 0.46
N GLY A 102 -5.12 -7.85 0.78
CA GLY A 102 -4.80 -8.50 2.06
C GLY A 102 -5.37 -9.92 2.21
N LYS A 103 -6.08 -10.44 1.20
CA LYS A 103 -6.72 -11.77 1.19
C LYS A 103 -5.82 -12.82 0.55
N LEU A 104 -6.25 -14.09 0.55
CA LEU A 104 -5.50 -15.19 -0.08
C LEU A 104 -5.30 -14.93 -1.59
N PRO A 105 -4.08 -15.10 -2.12
CA PRO A 105 -3.84 -14.81 -3.51
C PRO A 105 -4.47 -15.87 -4.41
N ILE A 106 -4.96 -15.43 -5.57
CA ILE A 106 -5.44 -16.32 -6.63
C ILE A 106 -4.29 -16.51 -7.63
N PRO A 107 -3.80 -17.76 -7.83
CA PRO A 107 -2.75 -18.03 -8.80
C PRO A 107 -3.15 -17.56 -10.22
N GLY A 108 -2.22 -16.95 -10.93
CA GLY A 108 -2.47 -16.38 -12.25
C GLY A 108 -3.11 -15.00 -12.25
N LEU A 109 -3.81 -14.60 -11.17
CA LEU A 109 -4.40 -13.27 -11.05
C LEU A 109 -3.59 -12.33 -10.15
N CYS A 110 -3.02 -12.86 -9.08
CA CYS A 110 -2.23 -12.08 -8.11
C CYS A 110 -0.73 -12.16 -8.37
N ASP A 111 -0.30 -12.66 -9.53
CA ASP A 111 1.12 -12.83 -9.83
C ASP A 111 1.85 -11.48 -9.79
N GLY A 112 2.97 -11.45 -9.07
CA GLY A 112 3.74 -10.22 -8.86
C GLY A 112 3.28 -9.30 -7.70
N CYS A 113 2.13 -9.58 -7.09
CA CYS A 113 1.62 -8.84 -5.93
C CYS A 113 1.34 -9.71 -4.69
N VAL A 114 2.06 -10.84 -4.57
CA VAL A 114 1.98 -11.75 -3.42
C VAL A 114 3.14 -11.46 -2.47
N TYR A 115 2.85 -11.38 -1.19
CA TYR A 115 3.87 -11.30 -0.14
C TYR A 115 3.48 -12.14 1.08
N THR A 116 4.47 -12.46 1.90
CA THR A 116 4.24 -13.20 3.15
C THR A 116 3.97 -12.24 4.29
N GLU A 117 2.85 -12.41 4.99
CA GLU A 117 2.48 -11.64 6.17
C GLU A 117 2.34 -12.55 7.40
N TYR A 118 2.38 -11.96 8.60
CA TYR A 118 2.32 -12.63 9.88
C TYR A 118 0.96 -12.42 10.54
N PHE A 119 0.35 -13.50 10.98
CA PHE A 119 -0.96 -13.50 11.64
C PHE A 119 -0.87 -14.25 12.97
N ALA A 120 -1.66 -13.82 13.95
CA ALA A 120 -1.97 -14.72 15.06
C ALA A 120 -2.77 -15.90 14.51
N GLU A 121 -2.46 -17.11 14.91
CA GLU A 121 -3.16 -18.32 14.47
C GLU A 121 -4.66 -18.18 14.68
N GLY A 122 -5.44 -18.41 13.61
CA GLY A 122 -6.89 -18.21 13.59
C GLY A 122 -7.36 -16.80 13.20
N THR A 123 -6.44 -15.86 12.90
CA THR A 123 -6.78 -14.51 12.40
C THR A 123 -6.36 -14.27 10.95
N GLU A 124 -5.77 -15.27 10.32
CA GLU A 124 -5.38 -15.24 8.93
C GLU A 124 -6.60 -15.13 8.00
N PRO A 125 -6.45 -14.51 6.82
CA PRO A 125 -7.54 -14.41 5.86
C PRO A 125 -7.95 -15.81 5.35
N THR A 126 -9.25 -16.04 5.27
CA THR A 126 -9.84 -17.28 4.72
C THR A 126 -10.45 -17.06 3.34
N GLU A 127 -10.67 -15.80 2.96
CA GLU A 127 -11.25 -15.42 1.68
C GLU A 127 -10.16 -15.23 0.61
N SER A 128 -10.48 -15.60 -0.62
CA SER A 128 -9.64 -15.32 -1.78
C SER A 128 -9.71 -13.84 -2.18
N CYS A 129 -8.65 -13.39 -2.85
CA CYS A 129 -8.55 -12.03 -3.40
C CYS A 129 -9.77 -11.68 -4.26
N ASP A 130 -10.32 -10.51 -4.03
CA ASP A 130 -11.52 -9.98 -4.70
C ASP A 130 -11.25 -8.70 -5.49
N VAL A 131 -10.01 -8.21 -5.49
CA VAL A 131 -9.62 -7.01 -6.25
C VAL A 131 -9.03 -7.34 -7.63
N HIS A 132 -8.51 -8.55 -7.85
CA HIS A 132 -8.06 -8.96 -9.16
C HIS A 132 -9.20 -9.61 -9.94
N TYR A 133 -9.39 -9.15 -11.16
CA TYR A 133 -10.44 -9.59 -12.06
C TYR A 133 -9.84 -10.08 -13.37
N GLN A 134 -10.31 -11.24 -13.84
CA GLN A 134 -10.01 -11.74 -15.17
C GLN A 134 -11.29 -11.72 -16.00
N GLY A 135 -11.25 -11.07 -17.15
CA GLY A 135 -12.41 -10.97 -18.04
C GLY A 135 -12.23 -9.88 -19.09
N GLU A 136 -13.36 -9.38 -19.58
CA GLU A 136 -13.34 -8.24 -20.50
C GLU A 136 -13.07 -6.94 -19.73
N ILE A 137 -12.08 -6.21 -20.18
CA ILE A 137 -11.58 -4.98 -19.57
C ILE A 137 -11.75 -3.86 -20.57
N CYS A 138 -12.26 -2.72 -20.15
CA CYS A 138 -12.32 -1.52 -20.96
C CYS A 138 -10.91 -0.97 -21.20
N ALA A 139 -10.52 -0.83 -22.46
CA ALA A 139 -9.20 -0.33 -22.80
C ALA A 139 -9.00 1.16 -22.47
N TYR A 140 -10.08 1.90 -22.18
CA TYR A 140 -10.05 3.32 -21.88
C TYR A 140 -9.73 3.61 -20.41
N ASP A 141 -10.38 2.93 -19.47
CA ASP A 141 -10.26 3.19 -18.03
C ASP A 141 -9.70 2.02 -17.22
N GLY A 142 -9.48 0.85 -17.85
CA GLY A 142 -8.95 -0.34 -17.19
C GLY A 142 -9.96 -1.05 -16.26
N LEU A 143 -11.21 -0.62 -16.21
CA LEU A 143 -12.27 -1.24 -15.43
C LEU A 143 -12.86 -2.44 -16.17
N PRO A 144 -13.57 -3.36 -15.47
CA PRO A 144 -14.39 -4.36 -16.14
C PRO A 144 -15.29 -3.71 -17.18
N ALA A 145 -15.24 -4.23 -18.38
CA ALA A 145 -16.02 -3.68 -19.48
C ALA A 145 -17.52 -3.90 -19.27
N SER A 146 -18.32 -2.87 -19.52
CA SER A 146 -19.78 -3.05 -19.64
C SER A 146 -20.12 -3.87 -20.89
N PRO A 147 -21.29 -4.50 -20.97
CA PRO A 147 -21.70 -5.23 -22.16
C PRO A 147 -21.64 -4.37 -23.43
N ASP A 148 -21.95 -3.10 -23.31
CA ASP A 148 -22.05 -2.13 -24.40
C ASP A 148 -20.73 -1.39 -24.69
N CYS A 149 -19.67 -1.66 -23.92
CA CYS A 149 -18.35 -1.05 -24.14
C CYS A 149 -17.75 -1.51 -25.47
N PRO A 150 -17.52 -0.59 -26.44
CA PRO A 150 -16.99 -0.97 -27.76
C PRO A 150 -15.48 -1.26 -27.78
N PHE A 151 -14.75 -0.80 -26.74
CA PHE A 151 -13.30 -0.93 -26.64
C PHE A 151 -12.92 -1.84 -25.47
N LYS A 152 -12.95 -3.15 -25.67
CA LYS A 152 -12.65 -4.12 -24.64
C LYS A 152 -11.65 -5.18 -25.12
N TYR A 153 -10.86 -5.65 -24.18
CA TYR A 153 -9.94 -6.75 -24.38
C TYR A 153 -10.04 -7.75 -23.22
N THR A 154 -9.62 -8.98 -23.44
CA THR A 154 -9.56 -9.99 -22.38
C THR A 154 -8.22 -9.90 -21.66
N GLY A 155 -8.24 -9.72 -20.36
CA GLY A 155 -7.02 -9.58 -19.55
C GLY A 155 -7.28 -9.70 -18.05
N VAL A 156 -6.26 -9.33 -17.28
CA VAL A 156 -6.33 -9.22 -15.81
C VAL A 156 -6.23 -7.74 -15.43
N ALA A 157 -7.16 -7.28 -14.62
CA ALA A 157 -7.15 -5.94 -14.06
C ALA A 157 -7.15 -5.96 -12.54
N THR A 158 -6.55 -4.94 -11.95
CA THR A 158 -6.69 -4.64 -10.52
C THR A 158 -7.83 -3.64 -10.36
N MET A 159 -8.84 -4.03 -9.60
CA MET A 159 -9.97 -3.16 -9.34
C MET A 159 -9.68 -2.34 -8.09
N PRO A 160 -9.77 -1.01 -8.14
CA PRO A 160 -9.70 -0.22 -6.92
C PRO A 160 -10.85 -0.63 -6.00
N LEU A 161 -10.54 -0.88 -4.73
CA LEU A 161 -11.56 -0.94 -3.69
C LEU A 161 -12.22 0.44 -3.67
N VAL A 162 -13.51 0.48 -3.91
CA VAL A 162 -14.26 1.73 -3.74
C VAL A 162 -14.36 1.96 -2.24
N GLU A 163 -13.44 2.75 -1.69
CA GLU A 163 -13.52 3.26 -0.32
C GLU A 163 -14.58 4.38 -0.25
N ASP A 164 -15.83 4.03 -0.46
CA ASP A 164 -16.92 4.93 -0.10
C ASP A 164 -17.26 4.66 1.38
N PRO A 165 -17.04 5.63 2.29
CA PRO A 165 -17.38 5.48 3.70
C PRO A 165 -18.85 5.14 3.94
N ALA A 166 -19.76 5.52 3.04
CA ALA A 166 -21.17 5.18 3.09
C ALA A 166 -21.42 3.69 2.80
N LEU A 167 -20.55 3.03 2.06
CA LEU A 167 -20.66 1.61 1.72
C LEU A 167 -20.08 0.69 2.80
N GLN A 168 -19.20 1.19 3.67
CA GLN A 168 -18.57 0.43 4.75
C GLN A 168 -19.58 0.00 5.86
N GLN A 169 -20.77 0.61 5.92
CA GLN A 169 -21.78 0.32 6.95
C GLN A 169 -22.88 -0.67 6.48
N GLY A 170 -22.69 -1.39 5.38
CA GLY A 170 -23.70 -2.32 4.86
C GLY A 170 -24.94 -1.62 4.31
N SER A 171 -24.88 -0.31 4.10
CA SER A 171 -25.98 0.49 3.57
C SER A 171 -26.04 0.37 2.05
N THR A 172 -27.22 0.07 1.54
CA THR A 172 -27.52 0.16 0.12
C THR A 172 -27.53 1.63 -0.29
N VAL A 173 -26.65 2.03 -1.22
CA VAL A 173 -26.65 3.38 -1.76
C VAL A 173 -27.55 3.42 -2.99
N ILE A 174 -28.55 4.29 -2.97
CA ILE A 174 -29.42 4.56 -4.10
C ILE A 174 -28.86 5.79 -4.83
N ILE A 175 -28.34 5.59 -6.02
CA ILE A 175 -27.86 6.68 -6.89
C ILE A 175 -29.00 7.09 -7.80
N ASN A 176 -29.45 8.35 -7.69
CA ASN A 176 -30.42 8.93 -8.60
C ASN A 176 -29.68 9.45 -9.83
N ASN A 177 -29.92 8.83 -10.96
CA ASN A 177 -29.32 9.23 -12.23
C ASN A 177 -30.01 10.48 -12.81
N PRO A 178 -29.33 11.28 -13.66
CA PRO A 178 -29.92 12.46 -14.29
C PRO A 178 -31.14 12.19 -15.19
N ASP A 179 -31.28 10.94 -15.65
CA ASP A 179 -32.43 10.46 -16.46
C ASP A 179 -33.66 10.06 -15.63
N GLY A 180 -33.58 10.20 -14.29
CA GLY A 180 -34.65 9.83 -13.36
C GLY A 180 -34.65 8.36 -12.96
N THR A 181 -33.71 7.54 -13.42
CA THR A 181 -33.55 6.17 -12.97
C THR A 181 -32.77 6.08 -11.66
N GLN A 182 -32.96 5.01 -10.91
CA GLN A 182 -32.22 4.74 -9.68
C GLN A 182 -31.31 3.53 -9.87
N THR A 183 -30.03 3.70 -9.57
CA THR A 183 -29.10 2.59 -9.48
C THR A 183 -28.89 2.22 -8.02
N VAL A 184 -29.11 0.96 -7.68
CA VAL A 184 -28.88 0.40 -6.35
C VAL A 184 -27.45 -0.17 -6.34
N SER A 185 -26.56 0.47 -5.61
CA SER A 185 -25.19 -0.05 -5.38
C SER A 185 -25.14 -0.80 -4.08
N THR A 186 -24.77 -2.07 -4.12
CA THR A 186 -24.49 -2.87 -2.92
C THR A 186 -23.00 -2.83 -2.61
N PRO A 187 -22.59 -2.88 -1.33
CA PRO A 187 -21.18 -3.06 -0.96
C PRO A 187 -20.64 -4.31 -1.67
N ASN A 188 -19.52 -4.20 -2.36
CA ASN A 188 -18.91 -5.21 -3.24
C ASN A 188 -19.42 -5.28 -4.69
N THR A 189 -20.25 -4.37 -5.17
CA THR A 189 -20.46 -4.25 -6.62
C THR A 189 -19.19 -3.71 -7.25
N ARG A 190 -18.55 -4.52 -8.09
CA ARG A 190 -17.38 -4.11 -8.87
C ARG A 190 -17.81 -2.98 -9.80
N SER A 191 -17.11 -1.85 -9.74
CA SER A 191 -17.35 -0.78 -10.69
C SER A 191 -17.06 -1.29 -12.11
N GLN A 192 -18.02 -1.12 -13.00
CA GLN A 192 -17.83 -1.36 -14.43
C GLN A 192 -17.66 -0.03 -15.15
N CYS A 193 -17.01 -0.05 -16.31
CA CYS A 193 -16.95 1.14 -17.15
C CYS A 193 -18.36 1.57 -17.56
N GLN A 194 -18.54 2.87 -17.69
CA GLN A 194 -19.82 3.48 -18.11
C GLN A 194 -19.81 3.84 -19.60
N HIS A 195 -18.85 3.33 -20.35
CA HIS A 195 -18.64 3.67 -21.74
C HIS A 195 -19.54 2.83 -22.64
N ASP A 196 -20.21 3.50 -23.55
CA ASP A 196 -20.98 2.92 -24.66
C ASP A 196 -20.55 3.57 -25.99
N ALA A 197 -21.19 3.18 -27.08
CA ALA A 197 -20.88 3.73 -28.40
C ALA A 197 -21.14 5.25 -28.52
N THR A 198 -22.02 5.83 -27.69
CA THR A 198 -22.31 7.26 -27.71
C THR A 198 -21.24 8.07 -26.98
N PHE A 199 -20.65 7.53 -25.94
CA PHE A 199 -19.52 8.14 -25.25
C PHE A 199 -18.33 8.36 -26.20
N PHE A 200 -18.02 7.36 -27.03
CA PHE A 200 -16.91 7.43 -27.98
C PHE A 200 -17.23 8.21 -29.28
N ALA A 201 -18.48 8.51 -29.52
CA ALA A 201 -18.87 9.40 -30.61
C ALA A 201 -18.56 10.89 -30.31
N ASN A 202 -18.14 11.23 -29.10
CA ASN A 202 -17.72 12.57 -28.73
C ASN A 202 -16.29 12.85 -29.29
N PRO A 203 -16.10 13.91 -30.11
CA PRO A 203 -14.80 14.25 -30.72
C PRO A 203 -13.64 14.44 -29.68
N ASP A 204 -13.98 14.84 -28.45
CA ASP A 204 -12.98 15.03 -27.39
C ASP A 204 -12.40 13.70 -26.91
N CYS A 205 -13.12 12.59 -27.04
CA CYS A 205 -12.63 11.25 -26.67
C CYS A 205 -11.76 10.63 -27.78
N GLU A 206 -12.02 10.95 -29.05
CA GLU A 206 -11.30 10.41 -30.20
C GLU A 206 -9.81 10.79 -30.19
N SER A 207 -9.46 11.97 -29.68
CA SER A 207 -8.08 12.45 -29.58
C SER A 207 -7.28 11.68 -28.52
N VAL A 208 -7.90 11.27 -27.42
CA VAL A 208 -7.27 10.53 -26.32
C VAL A 208 -7.03 9.06 -26.71
N ILE A 209 -7.99 8.45 -27.43
CA ILE A 209 -7.88 7.06 -27.92
C ILE A 209 -6.75 6.95 -28.93
N ASN A 210 -6.63 7.91 -29.87
CA ASN A 210 -5.59 7.91 -30.88
C ASN A 210 -4.17 8.11 -30.30
N GLN A 211 -4.03 8.81 -29.18
CA GLN A 211 -2.74 8.94 -28.48
C GLN A 211 -2.32 7.62 -27.80
N GLN A 212 -3.24 6.88 -27.21
CA GLN A 212 -2.91 5.60 -26.53
C GLN A 212 -2.64 4.46 -27.53
N HIS A 213 -3.26 4.46 -28.69
CA HIS A 213 -2.98 3.48 -29.77
C HIS A 213 -1.66 3.74 -30.51
N ALA A 214 -1.07 4.91 -30.39
CA ALA A 214 0.23 5.22 -30.99
C ALA A 214 1.42 4.75 -30.13
N GLU A 215 1.19 4.34 -28.88
CA GLU A 215 2.22 3.88 -27.93
C GLU A 215 2.24 2.34 -27.74
N ILE A 216 1.42 1.57 -28.47
CA ILE A 216 1.41 0.11 -28.53
C ILE A 216 1.91 -0.36 -29.90
#